data_9cb1ce6ebc9a6eac35f4ca5c82520249
#
_entry.id   9cb1ce6ebc9a6eac35f4ca5c82520249
#
_cell.length_a   1.000
_cell.length_b   1.000
_cell.length_c   1.000
_cell.angle_alpha   90.00
_cell.angle_beta   90.00
_cell.angle_gamma   90.00
#
_symmetry.space_group_name_H-M   'P 1'
#
loop_
_entity.id
_entity.type
_entity.pdbx_description
1 polymer ?
#
loop_
_entity_poly.entity_id
_entity_poly.type
_entity_poly.pdbx_seq_one_letter_code
_entity_poly.pdbx_strand_id
1 'polypeptide(L)'
;KIEWEKKYIDQKFIENKNNLQEVCLDVHKIKIFTSEFCKELIDKAEGFGSWSNGGNKHYDKRLGGTENHPTQDIHMNQIGLQDMWKFIVTTYIKPIIWKEYTYSTRDINISFIVKYSMDGQKELRSHHDSSTYTVSICLNNDFEGGGCHFVRQNKSIVNKDIGSVIIHPGRLTHYHKGLPISSGVRYIMISFIN
;
A
#
# COMPACT_ATOMS: atom_id res chain seq x y z
N LYS A 1 -10.10 18.11 -13.15
CA LYS A 1 -8.87 17.91 -12.32
C LYS A 1 -9.05 18.52 -10.93
N ILE A 2 -9.38 19.79 -10.82
CA ILE A 2 -9.52 20.50 -9.54
C ILE A 2 -10.60 19.90 -8.64
N GLU A 3 -11.76 19.53 -9.17
CA GLU A 3 -12.84 18.89 -8.40
C GLU A 3 -12.44 17.50 -7.91
N TRP A 4 -11.73 16.72 -8.74
CA TRP A 4 -11.20 15.42 -8.38
C TRP A 4 -10.17 15.55 -7.23
N GLU A 5 -9.23 16.48 -7.34
CA GLU A 5 -8.25 16.76 -6.30
C GLU A 5 -8.90 17.18 -4.97
N LYS A 6 -9.90 18.06 -5.03
CA LYS A 6 -10.65 18.48 -3.83
C LYS A 6 -11.36 17.33 -3.13
N LYS A 7 -11.84 16.36 -3.92
CA LYS A 7 -12.58 15.21 -3.38
C LYS A 7 -11.64 14.15 -2.79
N TYR A 8 -10.52 13.85 -3.43
CA TYR A 8 -9.74 12.66 -3.15
C TYR A 8 -8.36 12.92 -2.56
N ILE A 9 -7.82 14.14 -2.69
CA ILE A 9 -6.52 14.50 -2.13
C ILE A 9 -6.72 15.34 -0.86
N ASP A 10 -6.00 14.98 0.19
CA ASP A 10 -6.03 15.71 1.46
C ASP A 10 -5.57 17.16 1.24
N GLN A 11 -6.37 18.12 1.73
CA GLN A 11 -6.11 19.54 1.50
C GLN A 11 -4.79 20.00 2.12
N LYS A 12 -4.44 19.47 3.30
CA LYS A 12 -3.16 19.78 3.95
C LYS A 12 -1.97 19.31 3.12
N PHE A 13 -2.12 18.19 2.39
CA PHE A 13 -1.10 17.73 1.46
C PHE A 13 -0.95 18.69 0.27
N ILE A 14 -2.05 19.23 -0.25
CA ILE A 14 -2.01 20.22 -1.35
C ILE A 14 -1.35 21.51 -0.89
N GLU A 15 -1.69 21.99 0.30
CA GLU A 15 -1.18 23.25 0.87
C GLU A 15 0.26 23.12 1.35
N ASN A 16 0.62 22.01 1.98
CA ASN A 16 1.94 21.78 2.57
C ASN A 16 2.46 20.37 2.27
N LYS A 17 3.01 20.17 1.09
CA LYS A 17 3.62 18.92 0.64
C LYS A 17 4.84 18.47 1.48
N ASN A 18 5.29 19.28 2.42
CA ASN A 18 6.46 19.01 3.26
C ASN A 18 6.14 18.31 4.59
N ASN A 19 4.89 17.89 4.82
CA ASN A 19 4.49 17.19 6.04
C ASN A 19 4.86 15.69 5.99
N LEU A 20 6.04 15.40 5.45
CA LEU A 20 6.62 14.06 5.41
C LEU A 20 7.34 13.79 6.73
N GLN A 21 7.04 12.65 7.33
CA GLN A 21 7.63 12.21 8.59
C GLN A 21 8.45 10.94 8.36
N GLU A 22 9.73 10.96 8.70
CA GLU A 22 10.50 9.73 8.84
C GLU A 22 10.09 9.02 10.15
N VAL A 23 9.50 7.83 10.04
CA VAL A 23 9.00 7.05 11.19
C VAL A 23 10.00 6.02 11.70
N CYS A 24 10.92 5.61 10.86
CA CYS A 24 12.20 4.96 11.17
C CYS A 24 13.10 5.09 9.94
N LEU A 25 14.34 4.65 10.04
CA LEU A 25 15.36 4.84 9.00
C LEU A 25 14.84 4.46 7.60
N ASP A 26 14.83 5.42 6.69
CA ASP A 26 14.36 5.31 5.30
C ASP A 26 12.89 4.88 5.16
N VAL A 27 12.07 4.99 6.19
CA VAL A 27 10.63 4.73 6.16
C VAL A 27 9.89 6.04 6.41
N HIS A 28 9.19 6.52 5.41
CA HIS A 28 8.51 7.81 5.45
C HIS A 28 6.99 7.64 5.45
N LYS A 29 6.32 8.49 6.23
CA LYS A 29 4.85 8.57 6.31
C LYS A 29 4.38 9.95 5.91
N ILE A 30 3.31 10.00 5.10
CA ILE A 30 2.64 11.24 4.71
C ILE A 30 1.15 10.99 4.47
N LYS A 31 0.29 11.94 4.85
CA LYS A 31 -1.13 11.93 4.50
C LYS A 31 -1.31 12.48 3.09
N ILE A 32 -1.86 11.68 2.16
CA ILE A 32 -2.09 12.10 0.78
C ILE A 32 -3.58 12.06 0.41
N PHE A 33 -4.31 11.06 0.89
CA PHE A 33 -5.68 10.79 0.43
C PHE A 33 -6.73 11.10 1.49
N THR A 34 -7.93 11.44 1.02
CA THR A 34 -9.11 11.57 1.86
C THR A 34 -9.67 10.20 2.24
N SER A 35 -10.49 10.15 3.29
CA SER A 35 -11.23 8.94 3.67
C SER A 35 -12.23 8.50 2.60
N GLU A 36 -12.77 9.43 1.83
CA GLU A 36 -13.69 9.14 0.72
C GLU A 36 -12.98 8.36 -0.39
N PHE A 37 -11.76 8.76 -0.79
CA PHE A 37 -10.94 8.01 -1.73
C PHE A 37 -10.72 6.57 -1.27
N CYS A 38 -10.33 6.41 -0.01
CA CYS A 38 -10.05 5.08 0.56
C CYS A 38 -11.31 4.21 0.61
N LYS A 39 -12.45 4.79 1.00
CA LYS A 39 -13.72 4.10 1.03
C LYS A 39 -14.15 3.63 -0.36
N GLU A 40 -14.07 4.47 -1.37
CA GLU A 40 -14.44 4.12 -2.75
C GLU A 40 -13.54 3.00 -3.32
N LEU A 41 -12.25 2.97 -2.95
CA LEU A 41 -11.37 1.85 -3.33
C LEU A 41 -11.80 0.54 -2.69
N ILE A 42 -12.16 0.54 -1.40
CA ILE A 42 -12.68 -0.64 -0.71
C ILE A 42 -13.99 -1.10 -1.34
N ASP A 43 -14.94 -0.18 -1.54
CA ASP A 43 -16.25 -0.48 -2.13
C ASP A 43 -16.09 -1.10 -3.53
N LYS A 44 -15.13 -0.60 -4.32
CA LYS A 44 -14.81 -1.13 -5.65
C LYS A 44 -14.24 -2.54 -5.59
N ALA A 45 -13.33 -2.80 -4.64
CA ALA A 45 -12.72 -4.11 -4.46
C ALA A 45 -13.75 -5.14 -3.92
N GLU A 46 -14.56 -4.77 -2.93
CA GLU A 46 -15.61 -5.64 -2.40
C GLU A 46 -16.71 -5.89 -3.44
N GLY A 47 -17.08 -4.89 -4.23
CA GLY A 47 -18.03 -5.04 -5.34
C GLY A 47 -17.54 -5.97 -6.45
N PHE A 48 -16.24 -6.03 -6.70
CA PHE A 48 -15.62 -7.01 -7.60
C PHE A 48 -15.64 -8.41 -6.99
N GLY A 49 -15.35 -8.55 -5.71
CA GLY A 49 -15.54 -9.74 -4.89
C GLY A 49 -14.63 -10.94 -5.20
N SER A 50 -13.88 -10.94 -6.30
CA SER A 50 -12.99 -12.05 -6.68
C SER A 50 -11.60 -11.90 -6.05
N TRP A 51 -11.57 -11.97 -4.73
CA TRP A 51 -10.33 -11.96 -3.95
C TRP A 51 -9.48 -13.20 -4.23
N SER A 52 -8.16 -13.04 -4.31
CA SER A 52 -7.23 -14.18 -4.31
C SER A 52 -7.30 -14.91 -2.96
N ASN A 53 -6.90 -16.18 -2.93
CA ASN A 53 -7.08 -16.99 -1.73
C ASN A 53 -5.97 -16.84 -0.67
N GLY A 54 -4.92 -16.05 -0.94
CA GLY A 54 -3.79 -15.89 -0.01
C GLY A 54 -3.02 -17.18 0.28
N GLY A 55 -3.26 -18.24 -0.49
CA GLY A 55 -2.67 -19.56 -0.28
C GLY A 55 -1.18 -19.60 -0.67
N ASN A 56 -0.40 -20.38 0.07
CA ASN A 56 1.03 -20.55 -0.18
C ASN A 56 1.31 -21.29 -1.50
N LYS A 57 2.23 -20.76 -2.31
CA LYS A 57 2.83 -21.43 -3.48
C LYS A 57 1.86 -21.78 -4.62
N HIS A 58 0.82 -21.03 -4.83
CA HIS A 58 -0.06 -21.20 -5.97
C HIS A 58 0.46 -20.42 -7.20
N TYR A 59 0.29 -21.01 -8.37
CA TYR A 59 0.48 -20.31 -9.62
C TYR A 59 -0.58 -19.21 -9.75
N ASP A 60 -0.12 -17.98 -9.80
CA ASP A 60 -1.00 -16.84 -10.04
C ASP A 60 -1.03 -16.51 -11.53
N LYS A 61 -2.16 -16.77 -12.16
CA LYS A 61 -2.37 -16.48 -13.60
C LYS A 61 -2.24 -14.98 -13.92
N ARG A 62 -2.51 -14.11 -12.94
CA ARG A 62 -2.42 -12.65 -13.09
C ARG A 62 -0.96 -12.20 -13.24
N LEU A 63 -0.04 -12.92 -12.58
CA LEU A 63 1.40 -12.66 -12.59
C LEU A 63 2.15 -13.51 -13.60
N GLY A 64 1.52 -14.56 -14.14
CA GLY A 64 2.18 -15.53 -15.01
C GLY A 64 3.24 -16.40 -14.30
N GLY A 65 3.15 -16.55 -12.98
CA GLY A 65 4.13 -17.26 -12.16
C GLY A 65 3.62 -17.64 -10.78
N THR A 66 4.51 -18.24 -9.98
CA THR A 66 4.22 -18.56 -8.58
C THR A 66 4.52 -17.37 -7.68
N GLU A 67 3.62 -17.07 -6.78
CA GLU A 67 3.79 -16.05 -5.76
C GLU A 67 4.48 -16.64 -4.52
N ASN A 68 5.60 -16.04 -4.11
CA ASN A 68 6.35 -16.50 -2.94
C ASN A 68 5.72 -16.08 -1.61
N HIS A 69 5.05 -14.94 -1.62
CA HIS A 69 4.40 -14.32 -0.45
C HIS A 69 2.98 -13.91 -0.82
N PRO A 70 2.08 -14.90 -1.03
CA PRO A 70 0.74 -14.62 -1.51
C PRO A 70 -0.06 -13.83 -0.48
N THR A 71 -0.82 -12.88 -0.97
CA THR A 71 -1.79 -12.11 -0.21
C THR A 71 -3.21 -12.39 -0.69
N GLN A 72 -4.18 -12.18 0.19
CA GLN A 72 -5.57 -12.09 -0.23
C GLN A 72 -5.80 -10.71 -0.83
N ASP A 73 -5.81 -10.62 -2.15
CA ASP A 73 -5.75 -9.35 -2.86
C ASP A 73 -6.58 -9.28 -4.14
N ILE A 74 -6.74 -8.05 -4.63
CA ILE A 74 -7.29 -7.71 -5.94
C ILE A 74 -6.34 -6.69 -6.58
N HIS A 75 -5.89 -6.96 -7.82
CA HIS A 75 -5.04 -6.03 -8.55
C HIS A 75 -5.85 -4.87 -9.15
N MET A 76 -5.21 -3.69 -9.22
CA MET A 76 -5.86 -2.49 -9.73
C MET A 76 -6.32 -2.60 -11.20
N ASN A 77 -5.64 -3.40 -12.02
CA ASN A 77 -6.05 -3.68 -13.39
C ASN A 77 -7.34 -4.53 -13.47
N GLN A 78 -7.59 -5.42 -12.51
CA GLN A 78 -8.80 -6.25 -12.48
C GLN A 78 -10.07 -5.42 -12.26
N ILE A 79 -9.94 -4.28 -11.57
CA ILE A 79 -11.06 -3.38 -11.26
C ILE A 79 -11.06 -2.10 -12.11
N GLY A 80 -10.24 -2.07 -13.17
CA GLY A 80 -10.20 -0.97 -14.14
C GLY A 80 -9.61 0.34 -13.62
N LEU A 81 -8.82 0.31 -12.54
CA LEU A 81 -8.25 1.51 -11.90
C LEU A 81 -6.75 1.71 -12.13
N GLN A 82 -6.13 0.88 -12.98
CA GLN A 82 -4.68 0.93 -13.22
C GLN A 82 -4.19 2.27 -13.76
N ASP A 83 -4.89 2.85 -14.73
CA ASP A 83 -4.45 4.10 -15.35
C ASP A 83 -4.66 5.31 -14.44
N MET A 84 -5.77 5.34 -13.70
CA MET A 84 -5.97 6.33 -12.64
C MET A 84 -4.84 6.26 -11.61
N TRP A 85 -4.47 5.05 -11.21
CA TRP A 85 -3.41 4.86 -10.22
C TRP A 85 -2.04 5.28 -10.75
N LYS A 86 -1.71 4.97 -12.01
CA LYS A 86 -0.49 5.47 -12.66
C LYS A 86 -0.41 7.00 -12.63
N PHE A 87 -1.52 7.67 -12.92
CA PHE A 87 -1.60 9.13 -12.82
C PHE A 87 -1.32 9.62 -11.41
N ILE A 88 -1.94 9.00 -10.39
CA ILE A 88 -1.75 9.35 -8.97
C ILE A 88 -0.29 9.19 -8.56
N VAL A 89 0.31 8.04 -8.84
CA VAL A 89 1.72 7.79 -8.50
C VAL A 89 2.65 8.79 -9.17
N THR A 90 2.42 9.06 -10.46
CA THR A 90 3.27 10.00 -11.19
C THR A 90 3.14 11.43 -10.68
N THR A 91 1.93 11.83 -10.30
CA THR A 91 1.66 13.22 -9.91
C THR A 91 2.02 13.52 -8.46
N TYR A 92 1.78 12.56 -7.53
CA TYR A 92 1.86 12.84 -6.10
C TYR A 92 2.94 12.04 -5.38
N ILE A 93 3.23 10.80 -5.79
CA ILE A 93 4.13 9.89 -5.06
C ILE A 93 5.57 9.96 -5.57
N LYS A 94 5.77 9.87 -6.89
CA LYS A 94 7.13 9.95 -7.48
C LYS A 94 7.90 11.21 -7.08
N PRO A 95 7.31 12.41 -7.02
CA PRO A 95 8.03 13.60 -6.55
C PRO A 95 8.54 13.49 -5.10
N ILE A 96 7.80 12.77 -4.23
CA ILE A 96 8.24 12.51 -2.85
C ILE A 96 9.43 11.56 -2.86
N ILE A 97 9.33 10.45 -3.60
CA ILE A 97 10.42 9.47 -3.72
C ILE A 97 11.68 10.14 -4.26
N TRP A 98 11.56 10.97 -5.29
CA TRP A 98 12.69 11.74 -5.84
C TRP A 98 13.34 12.64 -4.79
N LYS A 99 12.53 13.36 -4.03
CA LYS A 99 13.01 14.31 -3.03
C LYS A 99 13.75 13.61 -1.89
N GLU A 100 13.21 12.50 -1.39
CA GLU A 100 13.71 11.85 -0.17
C GLU A 100 14.85 10.86 -0.45
N TYR A 101 14.79 10.16 -1.58
CA TYR A 101 15.78 9.11 -1.88
C TYR A 101 16.71 9.47 -3.03
N THR A 102 16.55 10.66 -3.65
CA THR A 102 17.36 11.13 -4.79
C THR A 102 17.44 10.12 -5.94
N TYR A 103 16.36 9.35 -6.12
CA TYR A 103 16.28 8.27 -7.12
C TYR A 103 15.11 8.45 -8.07
N SER A 104 15.39 8.37 -9.38
CA SER A 104 14.35 8.41 -10.41
C SER A 104 13.71 7.04 -10.58
N THR A 105 12.44 6.96 -10.21
CA THR A 105 11.64 5.75 -10.44
C THR A 105 11.26 5.62 -11.91
N ARG A 106 11.29 4.39 -12.45
CA ARG A 106 10.92 4.11 -13.83
C ARG A 106 9.42 3.82 -13.95
N ASP A 107 8.96 2.67 -13.49
CA ASP A 107 7.62 2.18 -13.71
C ASP A 107 6.97 1.64 -12.44
N ILE A 108 5.63 1.64 -12.44
CA ILE A 108 4.85 0.88 -11.47
C ILE A 108 4.83 -0.56 -11.97
N ASN A 109 5.41 -1.46 -11.18
CA ASN A 109 5.44 -2.88 -11.53
C ASN A 109 4.05 -3.50 -11.32
N ILE A 110 3.52 -3.36 -10.11
CA ILE A 110 2.22 -3.91 -9.74
C ILE A 110 1.56 -3.05 -8.65
N SER A 111 0.23 -3.00 -8.64
CA SER A 111 -0.54 -2.35 -7.58
C SER A 111 -1.78 -3.17 -7.27
N PHE A 112 -2.04 -3.39 -5.98
CA PHE A 112 -3.10 -4.27 -5.51
C PHE A 112 -3.63 -3.85 -4.13
N ILE A 113 -4.89 -4.16 -3.88
CA ILE A 113 -5.55 -3.97 -2.59
C ILE A 113 -5.48 -5.30 -1.84
N VAL A 114 -4.99 -5.28 -0.60
CA VAL A 114 -4.87 -6.44 0.27
C VAL A 114 -5.94 -6.38 1.35
N LYS A 115 -6.54 -7.53 1.63
CA LYS A 115 -7.52 -7.74 2.69
C LYS A 115 -6.96 -8.71 3.73
N TYR A 116 -6.86 -8.23 4.98
CA TYR A 116 -6.63 -9.09 6.13
C TYR A 116 -7.91 -9.22 6.92
N SER A 117 -8.30 -10.45 7.26
CA SER A 117 -9.54 -10.73 8.00
C SER A 117 -9.38 -11.93 8.92
N MET A 118 -10.25 -12.02 9.94
CA MET A 118 -10.22 -13.14 10.89
C MET A 118 -10.56 -14.48 10.25
N ASP A 119 -11.39 -14.45 9.19
CA ASP A 119 -11.83 -15.65 8.44
C ASP A 119 -10.91 -15.98 7.26
N GLY A 120 -9.95 -15.08 6.95
CA GLY A 120 -9.01 -15.22 5.85
C GLY A 120 -7.57 -15.12 6.30
N GLN A 121 -6.78 -14.39 5.54
CA GLN A 121 -5.40 -14.12 5.88
C GLN A 121 -5.31 -13.06 6.99
N LYS A 122 -4.60 -13.36 8.09
CA LYS A 122 -4.45 -12.45 9.23
C LYS A 122 -3.17 -11.65 9.23
N GLU A 123 -2.13 -12.21 8.62
CA GLU A 123 -0.75 -11.70 8.65
C GLU A 123 0.00 -12.04 7.36
N LEU A 124 1.17 -11.46 7.19
CA LEU A 124 2.07 -11.83 6.12
C LEU A 124 3.46 -12.09 6.70
N ARG A 125 4.03 -13.26 6.40
CA ARG A 125 5.38 -13.66 6.87
C ARG A 125 6.45 -12.68 6.40
N SER A 126 7.60 -12.71 7.07
CA SER A 126 8.74 -11.85 6.75
C SER A 126 9.25 -12.05 5.32
N HIS A 127 9.48 -10.95 4.62
CA HIS A 127 9.92 -10.91 3.23
C HIS A 127 10.60 -9.59 2.87
N HIS A 128 11.24 -9.56 1.72
CA HIS A 128 11.56 -8.34 0.99
C HIS A 128 10.55 -8.19 -0.15
N ASP A 129 10.21 -6.98 -0.49
CA ASP A 129 9.41 -6.70 -1.69
C ASP A 129 10.30 -6.75 -2.94
N SER A 130 9.72 -7.16 -4.07
CA SER A 130 10.42 -7.19 -5.36
C SER A 130 10.39 -5.83 -6.08
N SER A 131 10.42 -4.74 -5.34
CA SER A 131 10.36 -3.36 -5.82
C SER A 131 11.60 -2.58 -5.41
N THR A 132 11.90 -1.49 -6.10
CA THR A 132 12.87 -0.51 -5.62
C THR A 132 12.29 0.25 -4.42
N TYR A 133 11.04 0.71 -4.56
CA TYR A 133 10.27 1.32 -3.47
C TYR A 133 8.90 0.67 -3.35
N THR A 134 8.47 0.46 -2.12
CA THR A 134 7.11 0.05 -1.79
C THR A 134 6.34 1.22 -1.23
N VAL A 135 5.12 1.35 -1.71
CA VAL A 135 4.13 2.33 -1.24
C VAL A 135 2.97 1.56 -0.63
N SER A 136 2.67 1.82 0.64
CA SER A 136 1.55 1.21 1.36
C SER A 136 0.58 2.29 1.85
N ILE A 137 -0.70 2.17 1.52
CA ILE A 137 -1.74 3.11 1.89
C ILE A 137 -2.68 2.45 2.89
N CYS A 138 -2.95 3.14 3.99
CA CYS A 138 -3.98 2.76 4.96
C CYS A 138 -5.36 3.12 4.40
N LEU A 139 -6.21 2.11 4.12
CA LEU A 139 -7.53 2.35 3.55
C LEU A 139 -8.64 2.43 4.61
N ASN A 140 -8.49 1.75 5.76
CA ASN A 140 -9.45 1.80 6.87
C ASN A 140 -8.77 1.68 8.22
N ASN A 141 -9.53 1.81 9.30
CA ASN A 141 -9.02 1.68 10.68
C ASN A 141 -9.91 0.83 11.61
N ASP A 142 -10.92 0.17 11.07
CA ASP A 142 -11.89 -0.67 11.81
C ASP A 142 -11.33 -2.06 12.10
N PHE A 143 -10.14 -2.13 12.70
CA PHE A 143 -9.47 -3.36 13.07
C PHE A 143 -8.57 -3.14 14.29
N GLU A 144 -8.21 -4.23 14.97
CA GLU A 144 -7.20 -4.22 16.02
C GLU A 144 -5.99 -5.07 15.64
N GLY A 145 -4.82 -4.72 16.21
CA GLY A 145 -3.54 -5.32 15.83
C GLY A 145 -3.05 -4.80 14.48
N GLY A 146 -2.49 -5.69 13.66
CA GLY A 146 -1.97 -5.36 12.34
C GLY A 146 -0.72 -4.47 12.37
N GLY A 147 -0.38 -3.92 11.23
CA GLY A 147 0.81 -3.09 11.05
C GLY A 147 1.89 -3.79 10.24
N CYS A 148 3.07 -3.17 10.23
CA CYS A 148 4.27 -3.68 9.58
C CYS A 148 5.44 -3.62 10.55
N HIS A 149 6.18 -4.71 10.69
CA HIS A 149 7.40 -4.76 11.49
C HIS A 149 8.62 -4.83 10.58
N PHE A 150 9.44 -3.81 10.61
CA PHE A 150 10.73 -3.73 9.93
C PHE A 150 11.81 -4.36 10.81
N VAL A 151 12.29 -5.54 10.39
CA VAL A 151 13.15 -6.39 11.22
C VAL A 151 14.51 -5.74 11.50
N ARG A 152 15.18 -5.23 10.47
CA ARG A 152 16.50 -4.59 10.61
C ARG A 152 16.45 -3.32 11.45
N GLN A 153 15.39 -2.54 11.30
CA GLN A 153 15.16 -1.30 12.03
C GLN A 153 14.61 -1.54 13.43
N ASN A 154 14.22 -2.79 13.74
CA ASN A 154 13.55 -3.20 14.98
C ASN A 154 12.37 -2.29 15.32
N LYS A 155 11.54 -1.99 14.33
CA LYS A 155 10.43 -1.03 14.46
C LYS A 155 9.13 -1.60 13.94
N SER A 156 8.08 -1.54 14.76
CA SER A 156 6.70 -1.82 14.35
C SER A 156 5.95 -0.51 14.10
N ILE A 157 5.23 -0.45 12.98
CA ILE A 157 4.43 0.70 12.58
C ILE A 157 3.00 0.21 12.41
N VAL A 158 2.10 0.64 13.30
CA VAL A 158 0.66 0.44 13.17
C VAL A 158 0.06 1.72 12.61
N ASN A 159 -0.25 1.70 11.33
CA ASN A 159 -0.82 2.86 10.66
C ASN A 159 -2.35 2.73 10.60
N LYS A 160 -3.06 3.53 11.40
CA LYS A 160 -4.53 3.65 11.43
C LYS A 160 -5.03 5.00 10.89
N ASP A 161 -4.14 5.82 10.33
CA ASP A 161 -4.49 7.10 9.73
C ASP A 161 -4.93 6.89 8.28
N ILE A 162 -6.25 6.84 8.05
CA ILE A 162 -6.86 6.56 6.75
C ILE A 162 -6.35 7.55 5.70
N GLY A 163 -5.90 7.05 4.55
CA GLY A 163 -5.34 7.84 3.45
C GLY A 163 -3.89 8.25 3.65
N SER A 164 -3.26 7.86 4.78
CA SER A 164 -1.83 8.03 4.93
C SER A 164 -1.05 6.96 4.18
N VAL A 165 0.08 7.36 3.66
CA VAL A 165 0.97 6.59 2.80
C VAL A 165 2.27 6.35 3.55
N ILE A 166 2.74 5.11 3.55
CA ILE A 166 4.09 4.74 3.98
C ILE A 166 4.90 4.41 2.74
N ILE A 167 6.08 4.99 2.62
CA ILE A 167 7.04 4.77 1.53
C ILE A 167 8.33 4.25 2.13
N HIS A 168 8.86 3.17 1.58
CA HIS A 168 10.13 2.59 2.01
C HIS A 168 10.85 1.87 0.85
N PRO A 169 12.17 1.65 0.91
CA PRO A 169 12.87 0.76 0.00
C PRO A 169 12.30 -0.65 0.07
N GLY A 170 12.10 -1.30 -1.07
CA GLY A 170 11.52 -2.65 -1.12
C GLY A 170 12.57 -3.73 -0.93
N ARG A 171 13.63 -3.69 -1.75
CA ARG A 171 14.67 -4.73 -1.80
C ARG A 171 15.76 -4.52 -0.75
N LEU A 172 16.44 -5.60 -0.38
CA LEU A 172 17.70 -5.67 0.36
C LEU A 172 17.70 -5.12 1.80
N THR A 173 17.16 -3.96 2.06
CA THR A 173 17.36 -3.24 3.32
C THR A 173 16.16 -3.28 4.26
N HIS A 174 14.95 -3.43 3.72
CA HIS A 174 13.71 -3.37 4.49
C HIS A 174 12.99 -4.71 4.54
N TYR A 175 13.68 -5.72 5.14
CA TYR A 175 13.06 -7.00 5.47
C TYR A 175 11.97 -6.77 6.52
N HIS A 176 10.75 -7.14 6.20
CA HIS A 176 9.59 -6.81 7.02
C HIS A 176 8.52 -7.89 7.00
N LYS A 177 7.58 -7.81 7.95
CA LYS A 177 6.40 -8.68 8.03
C LYS A 177 5.13 -7.89 8.29
N GLY A 178 4.02 -8.35 7.73
CA GLY A 178 2.70 -7.89 8.12
C GLY A 178 2.30 -8.51 9.46
N LEU A 179 2.07 -7.67 10.47
CA LEU A 179 1.66 -8.14 11.79
C LEU A 179 0.21 -8.61 11.79
N PRO A 180 -0.13 -9.63 12.61
CA PRO A 180 -1.47 -10.17 12.64
C PRO A 180 -2.49 -9.16 13.17
N ILE A 181 -3.67 -9.14 12.52
CA ILE A 181 -4.84 -8.50 13.10
C ILE A 181 -5.44 -9.41 14.18
N SER A 182 -6.07 -8.81 15.19
CA SER A 182 -6.76 -9.52 16.27
C SER A 182 -8.28 -9.37 16.21
N SER A 183 -8.79 -8.38 15.49
CA SER A 183 -10.22 -8.23 15.19
C SER A 183 -10.44 -7.30 14.00
N GLY A 184 -11.65 -7.32 13.44
CA GLY A 184 -12.05 -6.51 12.30
C GLY A 184 -11.48 -6.97 10.96
N VAL A 185 -11.50 -6.08 9.98
CA VAL A 185 -10.95 -6.29 8.64
C VAL A 185 -10.03 -5.12 8.31
N ARG A 186 -8.81 -5.42 7.91
CA ARG A 186 -7.82 -4.41 7.51
C ARG A 186 -7.62 -4.41 6.01
N TYR A 187 -7.80 -3.25 5.40
CA TYR A 187 -7.52 -3.01 3.99
C TYR A 187 -6.32 -2.08 3.84
N ILE A 188 -5.40 -2.47 2.98
CA ILE A 188 -4.29 -1.63 2.54
C ILE A 188 -4.17 -1.71 1.02
N MET A 189 -3.67 -0.65 0.41
CA MET A 189 -3.27 -0.68 -0.98
C MET A 189 -1.75 -0.68 -1.07
N ILE A 190 -1.19 -1.57 -1.86
CA ILE A 190 0.26 -1.71 -2.08
C ILE A 190 0.59 -1.35 -3.52
N SER A 191 1.70 -0.64 -3.71
CA SER A 191 2.31 -0.44 -5.03
C SER A 191 3.79 -0.70 -5.00
N PHE A 192 4.26 -1.50 -5.94
CA PHE A 192 5.67 -1.76 -6.21
C PHE A 192 6.14 -0.84 -7.33
N ILE A 193 7.12 0.01 -7.03
CA ILE A 193 7.67 1.01 -7.94
C ILE A 193 9.16 0.71 -8.18
N ASN A 194 9.57 0.66 -9.45
CA ASN A 194 10.96 0.40 -9.86
C ASN A 194 11.61 1.61 -10.52
#